data_7cc71adc993e203260ebe1ed19be61f5
#
_entry.id   7cc71adc993e203260ebe1ed19be61f5
#
_cell.length_a   1.000
_cell.length_b   1.000
_cell.length_c   1.000
_cell.angle_alpha   90.00
_cell.angle_beta   90.00
_cell.angle_gamma   90.00
#
_symmetry.space_group_name_H-M   'P 1'
#
loop_
_entity.id
_entity.type
_entity.pdbx_description
1 polymer ?
#
loop_
_entity_poly.entity_id
_entity_poly.type
_entity_poly.pdbx_seq_one_letter_code
_entity_poly.pdbx_strand_id
1 'polypeptide(L)'
;MTSPASPTGKVTLIGLGTRGTALGLALAKPELNLRVVGCDRDAGAAKRALESGAIHHVERNSGRACEGSDLVVLAVPFLEVRPVLEGIATALKVDAVVVETAPLKTPTFEWAAQAMPRDRHLVGAYLIARSPTPEPPTPLFERALMIIVAPRGSDSTALEFTARLAPTLGASTFFVDADEFDGLMAGTRHLPLLLSLACYRAVTEAPGWRDGQRIADDTFAEATSLLTSLDAPRAAAELAANRENLARRIGLAIEQLEELRRILAGDETQTADELETLLREAMQGRRRWMQARSDPSHDHADQRPEMPSLRDSFARMFGLGKDQRDIIRAAKDASTAKKL
;
A
#
# COMPACT_ATOMS: atom_id res chain seq x y z
N MET A 1 22.14 29.78 19.68
CA MET A 1 21.84 28.51 18.96
C MET A 1 20.89 27.72 19.85
N THR A 2 19.61 27.71 19.54
CA THR A 2 18.62 26.90 20.27
C THR A 2 18.91 25.43 19.99
N SER A 3 19.10 24.62 21.04
CA SER A 3 19.26 23.20 20.95
C SER A 3 18.07 22.63 20.14
N PRO A 4 18.26 21.71 19.15
CA PRO A 4 17.15 21.15 18.41
C PRO A 4 16.20 20.48 19.42
N ALA A 5 14.90 20.76 19.29
CA ALA A 5 13.88 20.12 20.11
C ALA A 5 13.95 18.60 19.95
N SER A 6 13.81 17.87 21.05
CA SER A 6 13.78 16.40 21.00
C SER A 6 12.70 15.92 20.01
N PRO A 7 12.96 14.86 19.23
CA PRO A 7 11.98 14.32 18.29
C PRO A 7 10.65 13.98 18.98
N THR A 8 9.54 14.29 18.31
CA THR A 8 8.18 14.04 18.82
C THR A 8 7.86 12.52 18.83
N GLY A 9 8.57 11.72 18.03
CA GLY A 9 8.39 10.27 17.93
C GLY A 9 9.45 9.60 17.08
N LYS A 10 9.55 8.29 17.20
CA LYS A 10 10.45 7.46 16.40
C LYS A 10 9.66 6.61 15.42
N VAL A 11 10.06 6.69 14.15
CA VAL A 11 9.52 5.86 13.07
C VAL A 11 10.62 4.96 12.53
N THR A 12 10.31 3.68 12.34
CA THR A 12 11.20 2.74 11.67
C THR A 12 10.60 2.30 10.33
N LEU A 13 11.40 2.39 9.27
CA LEU A 13 11.05 1.89 7.95
C LEU A 13 11.86 0.61 7.67
N ILE A 14 11.18 -0.50 7.45
CA ILE A 14 11.80 -1.75 7.03
C ILE A 14 11.47 -1.99 5.56
N GLY A 15 12.51 -2.06 4.73
CA GLY A 15 12.41 -2.02 3.27
C GLY A 15 12.53 -0.59 2.74
N LEU A 16 13.67 -0.31 2.08
CA LEU A 16 14.05 1.00 1.54
C LEU A 16 14.12 0.98 0.00
N GLY A 17 13.28 0.16 -0.62
CA GLY A 17 13.01 0.22 -2.06
C GLY A 17 12.24 1.51 -2.41
N THR A 18 11.79 1.62 -3.67
CA THR A 18 11.10 2.81 -4.17
C THR A 18 9.96 3.30 -3.26
N ARG A 19 9.09 2.39 -2.79
CA ARG A 19 7.96 2.75 -1.91
C ARG A 19 8.42 3.16 -0.51
N GLY A 20 9.32 2.39 0.11
CA GLY A 20 9.84 2.69 1.44
C GLY A 20 10.61 4.01 1.47
N THR A 21 11.42 4.29 0.47
CA THR A 21 12.13 5.58 0.33
C THR A 21 11.15 6.75 0.17
N ALA A 22 10.09 6.58 -0.65
CA ALA A 22 9.07 7.61 -0.83
C ALA A 22 8.28 7.88 0.47
N LEU A 23 7.95 6.84 1.24
CA LEU A 23 7.35 6.98 2.58
C LEU A 23 8.31 7.71 3.54
N GLY A 24 9.58 7.35 3.49
CA GLY A 24 10.62 7.99 4.29
C GLY A 24 10.74 9.49 4.01
N LEU A 25 10.81 9.89 2.75
CA LEU A 25 10.87 11.31 2.36
C LEU A 25 9.68 12.13 2.90
N ALA A 26 8.50 11.53 2.92
CA ALA A 26 7.32 12.19 3.47
C ALA A 26 7.34 12.29 5.00
N LEU A 27 7.88 11.27 5.69
CA LEU A 27 7.92 11.20 7.16
C LEU A 27 9.14 11.91 7.75
N ALA A 28 10.22 12.09 6.99
CA ALA A 28 11.42 12.79 7.42
C ALA A 28 11.32 14.31 7.29
N LYS A 29 10.18 14.86 6.88
CA LYS A 29 9.98 16.30 6.76
C LYS A 29 10.20 17.01 8.11
N PRO A 30 10.97 18.10 8.15
CA PRO A 30 11.34 18.80 9.41
C PRO A 30 10.16 19.23 10.27
N GLU A 31 9.04 19.61 9.64
CA GLU A 31 7.83 20.05 10.33
C GLU A 31 7.16 18.95 11.17
N LEU A 32 7.43 17.69 10.86
CA LEU A 32 6.91 16.55 11.65
C LEU A 32 7.74 16.29 12.90
N ASN A 33 9.01 16.75 12.93
CA ASN A 33 9.96 16.51 14.02
C ASN A 33 10.03 15.03 14.45
N LEU A 34 10.07 14.11 13.47
CA LEU A 34 10.16 12.67 13.69
C LEU A 34 11.61 12.20 13.52
N ARG A 35 12.02 11.20 14.30
CA ARG A 35 13.25 10.47 14.07
C ARG A 35 12.96 9.25 13.19
N VAL A 36 13.36 9.31 11.92
CA VAL A 36 13.16 8.21 10.96
C VAL A 36 14.42 7.34 10.91
N VAL A 37 14.26 6.05 11.25
CA VAL A 37 15.31 5.03 11.18
C VAL A 37 14.98 4.08 10.04
N GLY A 38 15.93 3.75 9.21
CA GLY A 38 15.75 2.82 8.09
C GLY A 38 16.51 1.51 8.28
N CYS A 39 15.90 0.41 7.85
CA CYS A 39 16.49 -0.91 7.82
C CYS A 39 16.22 -1.56 6.46
N ASP A 40 17.25 -2.05 5.78
CA ASP A 40 17.14 -2.82 4.56
C ASP A 40 18.25 -3.87 4.49
N ARG A 41 17.97 -5.00 3.85
CA ARG A 41 18.98 -6.04 3.58
C ARG A 41 20.01 -5.58 2.54
N ASP A 42 19.57 -4.77 1.56
CA ASP A 42 20.44 -4.12 0.59
C ASP A 42 21.09 -2.87 1.21
N ALA A 43 22.36 -2.97 1.54
CA ALA A 43 23.13 -1.84 2.06
C ALA A 43 23.17 -0.65 1.08
N GLY A 44 23.09 -0.91 -0.22
CA GLY A 44 23.03 0.12 -1.26
C GLY A 44 21.69 0.88 -1.21
N ALA A 45 20.55 0.19 -1.02
CA ALA A 45 19.26 0.83 -0.83
C ALA A 45 19.22 1.69 0.44
N ALA A 46 19.75 1.16 1.56
CA ALA A 46 19.84 1.91 2.81
C ALA A 46 20.71 3.17 2.67
N LYS A 47 21.85 3.07 1.97
CA LYS A 47 22.73 4.20 1.69
C LYS A 47 22.02 5.27 0.85
N ARG A 48 21.36 4.88 -0.25
CA ARG A 48 20.62 5.81 -1.10
C ARG A 48 19.47 6.52 -0.35
N ALA A 49 18.74 5.77 0.50
CA ALA A 49 17.69 6.36 1.34
C ALA A 49 18.22 7.38 2.34
N LEU A 50 19.41 7.15 2.92
CA LEU A 50 20.07 8.10 3.81
C LEU A 50 20.53 9.35 3.04
N GLU A 51 21.20 9.17 1.90
CA GLU A 51 21.69 10.24 1.04
C GLU A 51 20.56 11.14 0.49
N SER A 52 19.40 10.54 0.20
CA SER A 52 18.21 11.29 -0.24
C SER A 52 17.46 12.01 0.88
N GLY A 53 17.86 11.82 2.14
CA GLY A 53 17.16 12.39 3.29
C GLY A 53 15.84 11.66 3.64
N ALA A 54 15.59 10.49 3.09
CA ALA A 54 14.39 9.70 3.41
C ALA A 54 14.45 9.11 4.83
N ILE A 55 15.65 8.94 5.36
CA ILE A 55 15.89 8.48 6.73
C ILE A 55 17.01 9.29 7.39
N HIS A 56 16.99 9.36 8.71
CA HIS A 56 18.01 10.05 9.50
C HIS A 56 19.13 9.12 9.96
N HIS A 57 18.86 7.81 10.03
CA HIS A 57 19.82 6.83 10.50
C HIS A 57 19.55 5.46 9.85
N VAL A 58 20.62 4.71 9.59
CA VAL A 58 20.56 3.31 9.12
C VAL A 58 20.87 2.38 10.28
N GLU A 59 19.97 1.43 10.56
CA GLU A 59 20.21 0.31 11.46
C GLU A 59 20.07 -1.00 10.67
N ARG A 60 21.08 -1.86 10.75
CA ARG A 60 21.10 -3.11 9.96
C ARG A 60 20.29 -4.24 10.58
N ASN A 61 20.14 -4.23 11.89
CA ASN A 61 19.34 -5.22 12.60
C ASN A 61 17.90 -4.69 12.76
N SER A 62 16.92 -5.38 12.18
CA SER A 62 15.52 -4.96 12.21
C SER A 62 14.93 -4.86 13.63
N GLY A 63 15.29 -5.76 14.54
CA GLY A 63 14.89 -5.70 15.93
C GLY A 63 15.39 -4.42 16.60
N ARG A 64 16.71 -4.14 16.50
CA ARG A 64 17.30 -2.90 17.05
C ARG A 64 16.71 -1.66 16.42
N ALA A 65 16.43 -1.69 15.11
CA ALA A 65 15.78 -0.58 14.44
C ALA A 65 14.41 -0.27 15.08
N CYS A 66 13.65 -1.31 15.46
CA CYS A 66 12.32 -1.19 16.04
C CYS A 66 12.31 -0.81 17.54
N GLU A 67 13.41 -0.98 18.27
CA GLU A 67 13.45 -0.62 19.69
C GLU A 67 13.00 0.83 19.93
N GLY A 68 12.00 1.02 20.80
CA GLY A 68 11.44 2.35 21.11
C GLY A 68 10.69 3.04 19.96
N SER A 69 10.39 2.35 18.87
CA SER A 69 9.62 2.92 17.76
C SER A 69 8.14 3.01 18.09
N ASP A 70 7.55 4.17 17.78
CA ASP A 70 6.13 4.42 17.89
C ASP A 70 5.38 3.85 16.68
N LEU A 71 5.99 3.99 15.50
CA LEU A 71 5.51 3.49 14.23
C LEU A 71 6.59 2.65 13.57
N VAL A 72 6.22 1.47 13.09
CA VAL A 72 7.04 0.64 12.21
C VAL A 72 6.30 0.46 10.90
N VAL A 73 6.92 0.82 9.78
CA VAL A 73 6.34 0.61 8.45
C VAL A 73 7.09 -0.52 7.76
N LEU A 74 6.35 -1.56 7.36
CA LEU A 74 6.89 -2.67 6.58
C LEU A 74 6.61 -2.42 5.10
N ALA A 75 7.63 -1.98 4.37
CA ALA A 75 7.62 -1.76 2.93
C ALA A 75 8.42 -2.86 2.19
N VAL A 76 8.29 -4.09 2.66
CA VAL A 76 8.99 -5.27 2.14
C VAL A 76 8.11 -6.09 1.19
N PRO A 77 8.67 -6.95 0.33
CA PRO A 77 7.90 -7.90 -0.46
C PRO A 77 7.03 -8.82 0.40
N PHE A 78 5.92 -9.30 -0.16
CA PHE A 78 4.93 -10.13 0.55
C PHE A 78 5.55 -11.30 1.32
N LEU A 79 6.45 -12.06 0.69
CA LEU A 79 7.13 -13.21 1.31
C LEU A 79 8.04 -12.84 2.50
N GLU A 80 8.46 -11.58 2.58
CA GLU A 80 9.35 -11.10 3.63
C GLU A 80 8.58 -10.60 4.86
N VAL A 81 7.25 -10.37 4.74
CA VAL A 81 6.44 -9.83 5.84
C VAL A 81 6.49 -10.73 7.05
N ARG A 82 6.26 -12.04 6.88
CA ARG A 82 6.25 -13.01 7.97
C ARG A 82 7.58 -13.05 8.73
N PRO A 83 8.74 -13.33 8.10
CA PRO A 83 10.01 -13.39 8.81
C PRO A 83 10.40 -12.05 9.44
N VAL A 84 9.99 -10.91 8.85
CA VAL A 84 10.23 -9.60 9.47
C VAL A 84 9.37 -9.44 10.72
N LEU A 85 8.08 -9.77 10.70
CA LEU A 85 7.20 -9.71 11.87
C LEU A 85 7.74 -10.57 13.00
N GLU A 86 8.13 -11.82 12.72
CA GLU A 86 8.75 -12.74 13.69
C GLU A 86 10.05 -12.15 14.28
N GLY A 87 10.86 -11.50 13.44
CA GLY A 87 12.15 -10.94 13.87
C GLY A 87 12.07 -9.67 14.70
N ILE A 88 10.96 -8.89 14.58
CA ILE A 88 10.80 -7.63 15.32
C ILE A 88 9.85 -7.73 16.51
N ALA A 89 9.05 -8.78 16.62
CA ALA A 89 7.94 -8.90 17.56
C ALA A 89 8.32 -8.57 19.00
N THR A 90 9.45 -9.08 19.50
CA THR A 90 9.93 -8.87 20.87
C THR A 90 10.57 -7.50 21.09
N ALA A 91 10.97 -6.81 20.02
CA ALA A 91 11.60 -5.48 20.07
C ALA A 91 10.59 -4.33 20.00
N LEU A 92 9.35 -4.63 19.61
CA LEU A 92 8.28 -3.64 19.58
C LEU A 92 7.91 -3.19 21.00
N LYS A 93 7.83 -1.89 21.22
CA LYS A 93 7.30 -1.37 22.50
C LYS A 93 5.79 -1.60 22.61
N VAL A 94 5.27 -1.53 23.82
CA VAL A 94 3.82 -1.54 24.07
C VAL A 94 3.14 -0.42 23.28
N ASP A 95 1.97 -0.68 22.75
CA ASP A 95 1.16 0.22 21.91
C ASP A 95 1.83 0.67 20.59
N ALA A 96 2.96 0.06 20.20
CA ALA A 96 3.56 0.33 18.89
C ALA A 96 2.59 -0.04 17.75
N VAL A 97 2.50 0.84 16.76
CA VAL A 97 1.73 0.58 15.55
C VAL A 97 2.65 0.06 14.45
N VAL A 98 2.32 -1.11 13.91
CA VAL A 98 2.98 -1.67 12.73
C VAL A 98 2.05 -1.47 11.52
N VAL A 99 2.50 -0.73 10.53
CA VAL A 99 1.79 -0.55 9.25
C VAL A 99 2.46 -1.40 8.19
N GLU A 100 1.78 -2.42 7.69
CA GLU A 100 2.29 -3.26 6.61
C GLU A 100 1.67 -2.88 5.26
N THR A 101 2.48 -2.92 4.18
CA THR A 101 2.08 -2.42 2.85
C THR A 101 2.00 -3.51 1.78
N ALA A 102 1.95 -4.77 2.16
CA ALA A 102 1.88 -5.90 1.24
C ALA A 102 0.57 -5.91 0.42
N PRO A 103 0.55 -6.58 -0.74
CA PRO A 103 -0.62 -6.63 -1.61
C PRO A 103 -1.76 -7.56 -1.14
N LEU A 104 -1.54 -8.35 -0.10
CA LEU A 104 -2.54 -9.21 0.54
C LEU A 104 -2.59 -8.95 2.03
N LYS A 105 -3.78 -9.01 2.62
CA LYS A 105 -4.02 -8.66 4.02
C LYS A 105 -4.36 -9.85 4.92
N THR A 106 -5.21 -10.74 4.45
CA THR A 106 -5.61 -11.92 5.26
C THR A 106 -4.40 -12.73 5.72
N PRO A 107 -3.45 -13.12 4.84
CA PRO A 107 -2.27 -13.87 5.29
C PRO A 107 -1.36 -13.06 6.22
N THR A 108 -1.19 -11.75 5.98
CA THR A 108 -0.31 -10.93 6.82
C THR A 108 -0.88 -10.72 8.21
N PHE A 109 -2.19 -10.62 8.34
CA PHE A 109 -2.88 -10.55 9.64
C PHE A 109 -2.80 -11.85 10.41
N GLU A 110 -2.91 -13.00 9.74
CA GLU A 110 -2.70 -14.30 10.35
C GLU A 110 -1.28 -14.46 10.89
N TRP A 111 -0.27 -14.05 10.12
CA TRP A 111 1.13 -14.07 10.56
C TRP A 111 1.37 -13.14 11.74
N ALA A 112 0.79 -11.96 11.72
CA ALA A 112 0.91 -11.03 12.83
C ALA A 112 0.23 -11.55 14.11
N ALA A 113 -0.95 -12.15 14.00
CA ALA A 113 -1.65 -12.75 15.13
C ALA A 113 -0.85 -13.90 15.78
N GLN A 114 0.00 -14.59 15.01
CA GLN A 114 0.88 -15.64 15.50
C GLN A 114 2.17 -15.10 16.12
N ALA A 115 2.73 -14.03 15.56
CA ALA A 115 4.07 -13.52 15.90
C ALA A 115 4.04 -12.38 16.91
N MET A 116 3.07 -11.48 16.85
CA MET A 116 3.06 -10.24 17.62
C MET A 116 2.37 -10.40 18.99
N PRO A 117 2.90 -9.77 20.04
CA PRO A 117 2.18 -9.64 21.32
C PRO A 117 0.86 -8.87 21.14
N ARG A 118 -0.15 -9.19 21.98
CA ARG A 118 -1.51 -8.63 21.84
C ARG A 118 -1.63 -7.13 22.11
N ASP A 119 -0.68 -6.55 22.78
CA ASP A 119 -0.58 -5.14 23.15
C ASP A 119 0.24 -4.34 22.12
N ARG A 120 0.36 -4.83 20.88
CA ARG A 120 0.88 -4.15 19.70
C ARG A 120 -0.18 -4.17 18.61
N HIS A 121 -0.17 -3.16 17.76
CA HIS A 121 -1.22 -2.98 16.77
C HIS A 121 -0.66 -3.20 15.37
N LEU A 122 -1.32 -4.08 14.59
CA LEU A 122 -1.06 -4.18 13.14
C LEU A 122 -2.20 -3.52 12.37
N VAL A 123 -1.84 -2.68 11.41
CA VAL A 123 -2.77 -2.10 10.44
C VAL A 123 -2.23 -2.35 9.05
N GLY A 124 -3.06 -2.87 8.16
CA GLY A 124 -2.72 -3.00 6.75
C GLY A 124 -2.90 -1.66 6.05
N ALA A 125 -1.95 -1.29 5.21
CA ALA A 125 -2.09 -0.17 4.28
C ALA A 125 -1.67 -0.61 2.88
N TYR A 126 -2.34 -0.11 1.85
CA TYR A 126 -1.93 -0.31 0.48
C TYR A 126 -2.05 1.00 -0.29
N LEU A 127 -0.95 1.41 -0.93
CA LEU A 127 -0.87 2.70 -1.62
C LEU A 127 -0.96 2.48 -3.13
N ILE A 128 -1.96 3.10 -3.75
CA ILE A 128 -2.16 3.13 -5.19
C ILE A 128 -1.74 4.50 -5.69
N ALA A 129 -0.58 4.58 -6.36
CA ALA A 129 -0.18 5.78 -7.07
C ALA A 129 -1.12 6.01 -8.26
N ARG A 130 -1.63 7.23 -8.40
CA ARG A 130 -2.57 7.58 -9.49
C ARG A 130 -1.89 8.20 -10.69
N SER A 131 -0.69 8.74 -10.51
CA SER A 131 0.14 9.17 -11.63
C SER A 131 0.83 7.95 -12.26
N PRO A 132 0.71 7.71 -13.57
CA PRO A 132 1.35 6.57 -14.23
C PRO A 132 2.89 6.68 -14.20
N THR A 133 3.42 7.88 -14.21
CA THR A 133 4.85 8.20 -14.06
C THR A 133 4.94 9.49 -13.26
N PRO A 134 5.24 9.45 -11.97
CA PRO A 134 5.55 10.67 -11.26
C PRO A 134 6.88 11.21 -11.83
N GLU A 135 6.78 12.26 -12.65
CA GLU A 135 7.98 12.97 -13.07
C GLU A 135 8.54 13.73 -11.87
N PRO A 136 9.85 13.62 -11.58
CA PRO A 136 10.46 14.43 -10.56
C PRO A 136 10.22 15.92 -10.86
N PRO A 137 9.86 16.76 -9.88
CA PRO A 137 9.94 16.51 -8.43
C PRO A 137 8.67 15.99 -7.75
N THR A 138 7.68 15.48 -8.49
CA THR A 138 6.39 15.06 -7.93
C THR A 138 6.57 13.87 -6.96
N PRO A 139 6.13 13.97 -5.71
CA PRO A 139 6.19 12.85 -4.75
C PRO A 139 5.37 11.65 -5.23
N LEU A 140 5.92 10.44 -5.06
CA LEU A 140 5.31 9.18 -5.54
C LEU A 140 3.84 9.00 -5.09
N PHE A 141 3.50 9.51 -3.92
CA PHE A 141 2.16 9.32 -3.32
C PHE A 141 1.29 10.58 -3.38
N GLU A 142 1.73 11.62 -4.07
CA GLU A 142 0.85 12.78 -4.30
C GLU A 142 -0.39 12.35 -5.08
N ARG A 143 -1.57 12.69 -4.55
CA ARG A 143 -2.87 12.25 -5.06
C ARG A 143 -3.07 10.72 -5.08
N ALA A 144 -2.27 9.95 -4.34
CA ALA A 144 -2.46 8.50 -4.20
C ALA A 144 -3.73 8.18 -3.41
N LEU A 145 -4.20 6.94 -3.54
CA LEU A 145 -5.20 6.36 -2.64
C LEU A 145 -4.49 5.45 -1.64
N MET A 146 -4.64 5.75 -0.36
CA MET A 146 -4.19 4.88 0.73
C MET A 146 -5.38 4.05 1.22
N ILE A 147 -5.38 2.78 0.87
CA ILE A 147 -6.36 1.82 1.35
C ILE A 147 -5.90 1.37 2.73
N ILE A 148 -6.77 1.52 3.73
CA ILE A 148 -6.53 1.11 5.11
C ILE A 148 -7.38 -0.11 5.39
N VAL A 149 -6.71 -1.17 5.82
CA VAL A 149 -7.32 -2.46 6.11
C VAL A 149 -6.98 -2.84 7.54
N ALA A 150 -7.98 -3.21 8.31
CA ALA A 150 -7.82 -3.56 9.69
C ALA A 150 -8.26 -4.99 9.99
N PRO A 151 -7.54 -5.73 10.83
CA PRO A 151 -8.09 -6.93 11.45
C PRO A 151 -9.37 -6.63 12.23
N ARG A 152 -10.28 -7.59 12.30
CA ARG A 152 -11.48 -7.44 13.12
C ARG A 152 -11.13 -7.19 14.60
N GLY A 153 -11.72 -6.17 15.19
CA GLY A 153 -11.45 -5.80 16.59
C GLY A 153 -10.17 -4.97 16.78
N SER A 154 -9.62 -4.40 15.70
CA SER A 154 -8.49 -3.46 15.79
C SER A 154 -8.80 -2.27 16.69
N ASP A 155 -7.77 -1.78 17.36
CA ASP A 155 -7.85 -0.56 18.16
C ASP A 155 -8.14 0.66 17.24
N SER A 156 -9.16 1.43 17.61
CA SER A 156 -9.59 2.60 16.83
C SER A 156 -8.52 3.68 16.77
N THR A 157 -7.71 3.81 17.82
CA THR A 157 -6.63 4.80 17.89
C THR A 157 -5.51 4.47 16.91
N ALA A 158 -5.16 3.18 16.76
CA ALA A 158 -4.18 2.72 15.79
C ALA A 158 -4.66 2.94 14.35
N LEU A 159 -5.96 2.74 14.08
CA LEU A 159 -6.58 3.02 12.79
C LEU A 159 -6.56 4.50 12.45
N GLU A 160 -7.02 5.34 13.37
CA GLU A 160 -7.01 6.80 13.21
C GLU A 160 -5.57 7.30 13.00
N PHE A 161 -4.62 6.77 13.78
CA PHE A 161 -3.21 7.11 13.63
C PHE A 161 -2.69 6.77 12.24
N THR A 162 -3.00 5.56 11.74
CA THR A 162 -2.61 5.14 10.39
C THR A 162 -3.27 6.00 9.32
N ALA A 163 -4.54 6.36 9.47
CA ALA A 163 -5.26 7.21 8.53
C ALA A 163 -4.62 8.61 8.39
N ARG A 164 -4.01 9.11 9.45
CA ARG A 164 -3.32 10.42 9.44
C ARG A 164 -1.99 10.41 8.68
N LEU A 165 -1.47 9.24 8.32
CA LEU A 165 -0.34 9.16 7.39
C LEU A 165 -0.74 9.64 5.98
N ALA A 166 -1.97 9.39 5.55
CA ALA A 166 -2.41 9.71 4.20
C ALA A 166 -2.27 11.20 3.83
N PRO A 167 -2.76 12.19 4.62
CA PRO A 167 -2.53 13.60 4.31
C PRO A 167 -1.06 13.98 4.26
N THR A 168 -0.22 13.37 5.11
CA THR A 168 1.24 13.60 5.10
C THR A 168 1.88 13.16 3.79
N LEU A 169 1.30 12.13 3.16
CA LEU A 169 1.71 11.61 1.85
C LEU A 169 1.08 12.36 0.68
N GLY A 170 0.10 13.25 0.91
CA GLY A 170 -0.72 13.84 -0.14
C GLY A 170 -1.76 12.86 -0.70
N ALA A 171 -2.10 11.81 0.04
CA ALA A 171 -3.03 10.76 -0.34
C ALA A 171 -4.42 10.94 0.27
N SER A 172 -5.44 10.41 -0.39
CA SER A 172 -6.77 10.17 0.19
C SER A 172 -6.84 8.80 0.86
N THR A 173 -7.86 8.57 1.71
CA THR A 173 -8.03 7.30 2.42
C THR A 173 -9.27 6.56 1.94
N PHE A 174 -9.19 5.23 1.92
CA PHE A 174 -10.31 4.34 1.70
C PHE A 174 -10.21 3.17 2.69
N PHE A 175 -11.30 2.86 3.39
CA PHE A 175 -11.34 1.77 4.38
C PHE A 175 -12.04 0.57 3.80
N VAL A 176 -11.49 -0.60 4.01
CA VAL A 176 -12.03 -1.89 3.54
C VAL A 176 -11.62 -3.00 4.50
N ASP A 177 -12.41 -4.06 4.62
CA ASP A 177 -11.98 -5.24 5.39
C ASP A 177 -10.99 -6.13 4.60
N ALA A 178 -10.33 -7.07 5.29
CA ALA A 178 -9.27 -7.87 4.70
C ALA A 178 -9.77 -8.81 3.59
N ASP A 179 -10.91 -9.47 3.82
CA ASP A 179 -11.47 -10.43 2.87
C ASP A 179 -11.93 -9.71 1.60
N GLU A 180 -12.56 -8.54 1.75
CA GLU A 180 -12.96 -7.69 0.64
C GLU A 180 -11.73 -7.18 -0.12
N PHE A 181 -10.70 -6.69 0.59
CA PHE A 181 -9.48 -6.21 -0.04
C PHE A 181 -8.81 -7.29 -0.89
N ASP A 182 -8.61 -8.49 -0.34
CA ASP A 182 -7.98 -9.60 -1.06
C ASP A 182 -8.82 -10.06 -2.25
N GLY A 183 -10.17 -9.99 -2.14
CA GLY A 183 -11.10 -10.23 -3.24
C GLY A 183 -11.01 -9.18 -4.36
N LEU A 184 -10.84 -7.90 -4.00
CA LEU A 184 -10.61 -6.80 -4.95
C LEU A 184 -9.25 -6.96 -5.65
N MET A 185 -8.20 -7.30 -4.90
CA MET A 185 -6.87 -7.56 -5.45
C MET A 185 -6.85 -8.74 -6.41
N ALA A 186 -7.64 -9.79 -6.13
CA ALA A 186 -7.80 -10.91 -7.06
C ALA A 186 -8.35 -10.46 -8.41
N GLY A 187 -9.34 -9.54 -8.42
CA GLY A 187 -9.93 -9.04 -9.67
C GLY A 187 -9.09 -8.00 -10.38
N THR A 188 -8.53 -7.02 -9.64
CA THR A 188 -7.91 -5.83 -10.24
C THR A 188 -6.40 -5.94 -10.49
N ARG A 189 -5.73 -6.88 -9.81
CA ARG A 189 -4.28 -7.08 -9.93
C ARG A 189 -3.91 -8.47 -10.42
N HIS A 190 -4.47 -9.52 -9.82
CA HIS A 190 -4.02 -10.88 -10.09
C HIS A 190 -4.66 -11.49 -11.34
N LEU A 191 -5.96 -11.28 -11.55
CA LEU A 191 -6.65 -11.77 -12.74
C LEU A 191 -6.04 -11.19 -14.03
N PRO A 192 -5.77 -9.88 -14.18
CA PRO A 192 -5.10 -9.35 -15.38
C PRO A 192 -3.76 -10.04 -15.67
N LEU A 193 -2.96 -10.33 -14.63
CA LEU A 193 -1.70 -11.05 -14.79
C LEU A 193 -1.91 -12.47 -15.33
N LEU A 194 -2.90 -13.20 -14.79
CA LEU A 194 -3.20 -14.56 -15.26
C LEU A 194 -3.82 -14.58 -16.66
N LEU A 195 -4.62 -13.59 -17.02
CA LEU A 195 -5.14 -13.45 -18.39
C LEU A 195 -4.00 -13.12 -19.37
N SER A 196 -3.05 -12.29 -19.00
CA SER A 196 -1.83 -12.04 -19.78
C SER A 196 -1.02 -13.33 -19.99
N LEU A 197 -0.84 -14.13 -18.94
CA LEU A 197 -0.19 -15.45 -19.03
C LEU A 197 -0.97 -16.41 -19.91
N ALA A 198 -2.29 -16.49 -19.75
CA ALA A 198 -3.14 -17.36 -20.55
C ALA A 198 -3.12 -16.96 -22.04
N CYS A 199 -3.20 -15.66 -22.35
CA CYS A 199 -3.08 -15.12 -23.70
C CYS A 199 -1.73 -15.50 -24.32
N TYR A 200 -0.64 -15.28 -23.61
CA TYR A 200 0.71 -15.64 -24.07
C TYR A 200 0.80 -17.13 -24.42
N ARG A 201 0.39 -18.00 -23.50
CA ARG A 201 0.45 -19.45 -23.70
C ARG A 201 -0.47 -19.95 -24.81
N ALA A 202 -1.68 -19.43 -24.89
CA ALA A 202 -2.65 -19.81 -25.93
C ALA A 202 -2.12 -19.55 -27.36
N VAL A 203 -1.32 -18.51 -27.51
CA VAL A 203 -0.72 -18.14 -28.81
C VAL A 203 0.60 -18.87 -29.04
N THR A 204 1.49 -18.91 -28.04
CA THR A 204 2.87 -19.41 -28.22
C THR A 204 2.98 -20.93 -28.21
N GLU A 205 2.05 -21.62 -27.57
CA GLU A 205 1.98 -23.08 -27.54
C GLU A 205 1.17 -23.66 -28.73
N ALA A 206 0.49 -22.80 -29.51
CA ALA A 206 -0.26 -23.21 -30.67
C ALA A 206 0.66 -23.53 -31.86
N PRO A 207 0.23 -24.52 -32.75
CA PRO A 207 0.91 -24.76 -34.01
C PRO A 207 1.00 -23.47 -34.84
N GLY A 208 2.17 -23.18 -35.42
CA GLY A 208 2.36 -22.00 -36.26
C GLY A 208 2.99 -20.79 -35.52
N TRP A 209 3.26 -20.86 -34.23
CA TRP A 209 3.92 -19.77 -33.52
C TRP A 209 5.23 -19.33 -34.14
N ARG A 210 6.02 -20.26 -34.75
CA ARG A 210 7.26 -19.92 -35.43
C ARG A 210 7.08 -18.82 -36.49
N ASP A 211 5.94 -18.86 -37.19
CA ASP A 211 5.61 -17.83 -38.17
C ASP A 211 4.86 -16.68 -37.51
N GLY A 212 3.97 -16.98 -36.55
CA GLY A 212 3.18 -16.02 -35.78
C GLY A 212 4.06 -14.96 -35.07
N GLN A 213 5.18 -15.36 -34.48
CA GLN A 213 6.12 -14.43 -33.83
C GLN A 213 6.70 -13.34 -34.76
N ARG A 214 6.64 -13.53 -36.08
CA ARG A 214 7.13 -12.56 -37.09
C ARG A 214 6.10 -11.49 -37.42
N ILE A 215 4.83 -11.76 -37.14
CA ILE A 215 3.70 -10.85 -37.37
C ILE A 215 3.06 -10.33 -36.09
N ALA A 216 3.51 -10.84 -34.93
CA ALA A 216 3.09 -10.32 -33.62
C ALA A 216 3.55 -8.85 -33.52
N ASP A 217 2.58 -7.96 -33.28
CA ASP A 217 2.75 -6.52 -33.18
C ASP A 217 2.60 -6.01 -31.75
N ASP A 218 2.48 -4.68 -31.62
CA ASP A 218 2.33 -4.01 -30.34
C ASP A 218 1.08 -4.46 -29.57
N THR A 219 0.01 -4.90 -30.26
CA THR A 219 -1.21 -5.42 -29.64
C THR A 219 -0.92 -6.64 -28.75
N PHE A 220 -0.13 -7.59 -29.29
CA PHE A 220 0.27 -8.77 -28.53
C PHE A 220 1.29 -8.42 -27.43
N ALA A 221 2.23 -7.51 -27.73
CA ALA A 221 3.21 -7.02 -26.78
C ALA A 221 2.55 -6.32 -25.57
N GLU A 222 1.56 -5.45 -25.80
CA GLU A 222 0.80 -4.78 -24.75
C GLU A 222 -0.04 -5.77 -23.92
N ALA A 223 -0.75 -6.71 -24.57
CA ALA A 223 -1.58 -7.69 -23.89
C ALA A 223 -0.76 -8.62 -22.97
N THR A 224 0.54 -8.81 -23.27
CA THR A 224 1.45 -9.67 -22.51
C THR A 224 2.48 -8.90 -21.67
N SER A 225 2.41 -7.58 -21.64
CA SER A 225 3.39 -6.69 -21.00
C SER A 225 3.59 -6.92 -19.50
N LEU A 226 2.55 -7.39 -18.79
CA LEU A 226 2.63 -7.72 -17.35
C LEU A 226 3.64 -8.85 -17.04
N LEU A 227 4.05 -9.62 -18.04
CA LEU A 227 5.03 -10.69 -17.88
C LEU A 227 6.49 -10.21 -17.98
N THR A 228 6.74 -8.99 -18.47
CA THR A 228 8.08 -8.53 -18.88
C THR A 228 9.04 -8.35 -17.69
N SER A 229 8.57 -7.82 -16.57
CA SER A 229 9.39 -7.49 -15.39
C SER A 229 8.94 -8.22 -14.12
N LEU A 230 8.37 -9.41 -14.29
CA LEU A 230 7.80 -10.18 -13.21
C LEU A 230 8.88 -10.94 -12.43
N ASP A 231 8.91 -10.79 -11.11
CA ASP A 231 9.61 -11.70 -10.21
C ASP A 231 8.74 -12.95 -10.05
N ALA A 232 9.01 -13.99 -10.83
CA ALA A 232 8.14 -15.17 -10.91
C ALA A 232 7.93 -15.88 -9.55
N PRO A 233 8.95 -16.12 -8.71
CA PRO A 233 8.75 -16.68 -7.37
C PRO A 233 7.82 -15.85 -6.48
N ARG A 234 7.98 -14.52 -6.47
CA ARG A 234 7.14 -13.62 -5.69
C ARG A 234 5.71 -13.59 -6.19
N ALA A 235 5.53 -13.47 -7.50
CA ALA A 235 4.20 -13.48 -8.10
C ALA A 235 3.47 -14.79 -7.83
N ALA A 236 4.14 -15.94 -7.99
CA ALA A 236 3.57 -17.25 -7.71
C ALA A 236 3.11 -17.37 -6.25
N ALA A 237 3.88 -16.87 -5.29
CA ALA A 237 3.51 -16.88 -3.89
C ALA A 237 2.30 -15.97 -3.58
N GLU A 238 2.25 -14.77 -4.14
CA GLU A 238 1.08 -13.87 -4.01
C GLU A 238 -0.19 -14.53 -4.59
N LEU A 239 -0.09 -15.10 -5.79
CA LEU A 239 -1.22 -15.79 -6.45
C LEU A 239 -1.69 -16.99 -5.65
N ALA A 240 -0.76 -17.82 -5.14
CA ALA A 240 -1.07 -19.00 -4.33
C ALA A 240 -1.73 -18.62 -3.00
N ALA A 241 -1.28 -17.55 -2.36
CA ALA A 241 -1.86 -17.06 -1.12
C ALA A 241 -3.30 -16.53 -1.28
N ASN A 242 -3.67 -16.09 -2.50
CA ASN A 242 -5.02 -15.59 -2.82
C ASN A 242 -5.80 -16.55 -3.74
N ARG A 243 -5.45 -17.83 -3.76
CA ARG A 243 -5.95 -18.82 -4.72
C ARG A 243 -7.48 -18.96 -4.76
N GLU A 244 -8.14 -18.85 -3.60
CA GLU A 244 -9.60 -19.05 -3.53
C GLU A 244 -10.37 -17.89 -4.17
N ASN A 245 -9.98 -16.64 -3.87
CA ASN A 245 -10.52 -15.47 -4.52
C ASN A 245 -10.24 -15.50 -6.02
N LEU A 246 -9.02 -15.91 -6.37
CA LEU A 246 -8.55 -15.93 -7.74
C LEU A 246 -9.27 -17.01 -8.57
N ALA A 247 -9.51 -18.19 -8.01
CA ALA A 247 -10.29 -19.25 -8.67
C ALA A 247 -11.72 -18.76 -9.03
N ARG A 248 -12.38 -18.04 -8.11
CA ARG A 248 -13.69 -17.43 -8.40
C ARG A 248 -13.61 -16.39 -9.53
N ARG A 249 -12.58 -15.55 -9.53
CA ARG A 249 -12.39 -14.53 -10.59
C ARG A 249 -12.09 -15.16 -11.95
N ILE A 250 -11.32 -16.26 -11.98
CA ILE A 250 -11.07 -17.03 -13.21
C ILE A 250 -12.37 -17.64 -13.73
N GLY A 251 -13.23 -18.19 -12.86
CA GLY A 251 -14.54 -18.69 -13.26
C GLY A 251 -15.37 -17.65 -14.01
N LEU A 252 -15.48 -16.44 -13.46
CA LEU A 252 -16.16 -15.32 -14.12
C LEU A 252 -15.50 -14.94 -15.46
N ALA A 253 -14.19 -15.00 -15.57
CA ALA A 253 -13.50 -14.71 -16.83
C ALA A 253 -13.76 -15.81 -17.89
N ILE A 254 -13.83 -17.06 -17.46
CA ILE A 254 -14.20 -18.18 -18.36
C ILE A 254 -15.62 -18.00 -18.90
N GLU A 255 -16.59 -17.64 -18.06
CA GLU A 255 -17.97 -17.34 -18.49
C GLU A 255 -18.00 -16.24 -19.57
N GLN A 256 -17.22 -15.17 -19.39
CA GLN A 256 -17.12 -14.11 -20.39
C GLN A 256 -16.46 -14.59 -21.70
N LEU A 257 -15.42 -15.42 -21.61
CA LEU A 257 -14.78 -15.99 -22.80
C LEU A 257 -15.71 -16.99 -23.54
N GLU A 258 -16.50 -17.75 -22.82
CA GLU A 258 -17.51 -18.66 -23.40
C GLU A 258 -18.62 -17.88 -24.09
N GLU A 259 -19.06 -16.77 -23.53
CA GLU A 259 -20.03 -15.89 -24.18
C GLU A 259 -19.49 -15.30 -25.48
N LEU A 260 -18.25 -14.79 -25.48
CA LEU A 260 -17.59 -14.31 -26.70
C LEU A 260 -17.47 -15.42 -27.74
N ARG A 261 -17.13 -16.64 -27.33
CA ARG A 261 -17.06 -17.81 -28.22
C ARG A 261 -18.42 -18.15 -28.83
N ARG A 262 -19.51 -18.06 -28.04
CA ARG A 262 -20.89 -18.29 -28.51
C ARG A 262 -21.27 -17.22 -29.56
N ILE A 263 -20.98 -15.97 -29.34
CA ILE A 263 -21.23 -14.86 -30.28
C ILE A 263 -20.51 -15.15 -31.62
N LEU A 264 -19.22 -15.51 -31.54
CA LEU A 264 -18.38 -15.77 -32.70
C LEU A 264 -18.83 -17.03 -33.52
N ALA A 265 -19.67 -17.90 -32.94
CA ALA A 265 -20.25 -19.03 -33.62
C ALA A 265 -21.55 -18.71 -34.37
N GLY A 266 -22.07 -17.48 -34.26
CA GLY A 266 -23.26 -16.98 -34.97
C GLY A 266 -23.00 -16.66 -36.44
N ASP A 267 -24.01 -16.11 -37.13
CA ASP A 267 -23.81 -15.57 -38.47
C ASP A 267 -23.00 -14.22 -38.41
N GLU A 268 -22.36 -13.88 -39.50
CA GLU A 268 -21.41 -12.76 -39.57
C GLU A 268 -22.05 -11.41 -39.17
N THR A 269 -23.28 -11.14 -39.65
CA THR A 269 -23.96 -9.87 -39.40
C THR A 269 -24.35 -9.74 -37.92
N GLN A 270 -25.00 -10.79 -37.38
CA GLN A 270 -25.38 -10.82 -35.96
C GLN A 270 -24.16 -10.74 -35.04
N THR A 271 -23.09 -11.49 -35.38
CA THR A 271 -21.79 -11.44 -34.64
C THR A 271 -21.21 -10.03 -34.60
N ALA A 272 -21.21 -9.32 -35.75
CA ALA A 272 -20.68 -7.97 -35.83
C ALA A 272 -21.47 -7.00 -34.94
N ASP A 273 -22.81 -7.05 -34.97
CA ASP A 273 -23.67 -6.17 -34.18
C ASP A 273 -23.55 -6.42 -32.66
N GLU A 274 -23.52 -7.70 -32.25
CA GLU A 274 -23.35 -8.08 -30.85
C GLU A 274 -21.96 -7.65 -30.32
N LEU A 275 -20.89 -7.89 -31.08
CA LEU A 275 -19.53 -7.47 -30.72
C LEU A 275 -19.40 -5.96 -30.67
N GLU A 276 -19.98 -5.22 -31.62
CA GLU A 276 -19.96 -3.75 -31.60
C GLU A 276 -20.61 -3.23 -30.31
N THR A 277 -21.73 -3.79 -29.91
CA THR A 277 -22.44 -3.42 -28.68
C THR A 277 -21.56 -3.62 -27.45
N LEU A 278 -21.00 -4.82 -27.27
CA LEU A 278 -20.13 -5.14 -26.14
C LEU A 278 -18.87 -4.27 -26.10
N LEU A 279 -18.23 -4.06 -27.26
CA LEU A 279 -17.05 -3.19 -27.36
C LEU A 279 -17.38 -1.75 -26.99
N ARG A 280 -18.51 -1.22 -27.45
CA ARG A 280 -18.96 0.15 -27.14
C ARG A 280 -19.22 0.33 -25.65
N GLU A 281 -19.89 -0.63 -25.01
CA GLU A 281 -20.13 -0.61 -23.57
C GLU A 281 -18.83 -0.66 -22.76
N ALA A 282 -17.92 -1.57 -23.12
CA ALA A 282 -16.62 -1.73 -22.47
C ALA A 282 -15.77 -0.45 -22.61
N MET A 283 -15.74 0.15 -23.81
CA MET A 283 -15.04 1.41 -24.07
C MET A 283 -15.60 2.56 -23.23
N GLN A 284 -16.93 2.67 -23.11
CA GLN A 284 -17.58 3.69 -22.28
C GLN A 284 -17.28 3.45 -20.79
N GLY A 285 -17.37 2.21 -20.32
CA GLY A 285 -17.03 1.82 -18.95
C GLY A 285 -15.58 2.17 -18.61
N ARG A 286 -14.65 1.81 -19.50
CA ARG A 286 -13.23 2.14 -19.33
C ARG A 286 -12.97 3.65 -19.28
N ARG A 287 -13.62 4.43 -20.15
CA ARG A 287 -13.48 5.91 -20.12
C ARG A 287 -13.98 6.49 -18.79
N ARG A 288 -15.16 6.09 -18.32
CA ARG A 288 -15.68 6.52 -17.02
C ARG A 288 -14.73 6.20 -15.86
N TRP A 289 -14.19 4.97 -15.85
CA TRP A 289 -13.22 4.56 -14.83
C TRP A 289 -11.93 5.40 -14.89
N MET A 290 -11.39 5.65 -16.08
CA MET A 290 -10.17 6.46 -16.23
C MET A 290 -10.40 7.91 -15.82
N GLN A 291 -11.57 8.49 -16.10
CA GLN A 291 -11.95 9.82 -15.63
C GLN A 291 -12.06 9.86 -14.10
N ALA A 292 -12.79 8.91 -13.50
CA ALA A 292 -12.90 8.80 -12.04
C ALA A 292 -11.53 8.63 -11.37
N ARG A 293 -10.63 7.84 -11.97
CA ARG A 293 -9.25 7.69 -11.46
C ARG A 293 -8.45 9.00 -11.48
N SER A 294 -8.73 9.89 -12.43
CA SER A 294 -8.05 11.18 -12.57
C SER A 294 -8.64 12.28 -11.70
N ASP A 295 -9.87 12.12 -11.22
CA ASP A 295 -10.60 13.11 -10.43
C ASP A 295 -10.56 12.76 -8.94
N PRO A 296 -9.84 13.56 -8.11
CA PRO A 296 -9.78 13.33 -6.66
C PRO A 296 -11.14 13.50 -5.96
N SER A 297 -12.11 14.19 -6.56
CA SER A 297 -13.45 14.40 -5.95
C SER A 297 -14.30 13.15 -5.96
N HIS A 298 -13.97 12.15 -6.80
CA HIS A 298 -14.62 10.83 -6.81
C HIS A 298 -14.21 9.92 -5.66
N ASP A 299 -13.13 10.22 -4.97
CA ASP A 299 -12.86 9.60 -3.68
C ASP A 299 -13.83 10.22 -2.70
N HIS A 300 -14.86 9.49 -2.28
CA HIS A 300 -15.85 9.88 -1.27
C HIS A 300 -15.21 10.24 0.10
N ALA A 301 -14.13 11.01 0.03
CA ALA A 301 -13.43 11.63 1.16
C ALA A 301 -14.20 12.84 1.72
N ASP A 302 -15.48 13.00 1.35
CA ASP A 302 -16.23 14.23 1.53
C ASP A 302 -16.86 14.42 2.93
N GLN A 303 -16.44 13.63 3.91
CA GLN A 303 -16.76 13.86 5.31
C GLN A 303 -15.52 13.69 6.18
N ARG A 304 -14.48 14.49 5.91
CA ARG A 304 -13.35 14.56 6.84
C ARG A 304 -13.71 15.53 7.97
N PRO A 305 -13.94 15.07 9.21
CA PRO A 305 -13.76 15.96 10.35
C PRO A 305 -12.32 16.49 10.28
N GLU A 306 -12.08 17.74 10.67
CA GLU A 306 -10.74 18.31 10.80
C GLU A 306 -9.91 17.37 11.69
N MET A 307 -9.09 16.52 11.06
CA MET A 307 -8.26 15.58 11.81
C MET A 307 -7.02 16.33 12.35
N PRO A 308 -6.69 16.17 13.62
CA PRO A 308 -5.46 16.71 14.19
C PRO A 308 -4.24 16.27 13.38
N SER A 309 -3.20 17.08 13.37
CA SER A 309 -1.97 16.77 12.62
C SER A 309 -1.35 15.43 13.06
N LEU A 310 -0.56 14.82 12.19
CA LEU A 310 0.19 13.59 12.51
C LEU A 310 1.04 13.80 13.78
N ARG A 311 1.67 14.97 13.94
CA ARG A 311 2.44 15.34 15.12
C ARG A 311 1.61 15.33 16.40
N ASP A 312 0.40 15.91 16.38
CA ASP A 312 -0.52 15.90 17.52
C ASP A 312 -1.01 14.50 17.85
N SER A 313 -1.05 13.65 16.86
CA SER A 313 -1.45 12.24 16.99
C SER A 313 -0.38 11.41 17.66
N PHE A 314 0.87 11.59 17.27
CA PHE A 314 2.02 11.00 17.98
C PHE A 314 2.01 11.44 19.45
N ALA A 315 1.83 12.73 19.70
CA ALA A 315 1.78 13.26 21.05
C ALA A 315 0.64 12.67 21.89
N ARG A 316 -0.53 12.44 21.31
CA ARG A 316 -1.70 11.87 22.03
C ARG A 316 -1.56 10.37 22.26
N MET A 317 -1.16 9.62 21.23
CA MET A 317 -1.12 8.16 21.27
C MET A 317 0.00 7.65 22.18
N PHE A 318 1.14 8.32 22.16
CA PHE A 318 2.33 7.87 22.88
C PHE A 318 2.66 8.69 24.14
N GLY A 319 1.72 9.52 24.60
CA GLY A 319 1.85 10.22 25.89
C GLY A 319 2.86 11.38 25.95
N LEU A 320 3.48 11.71 24.81
CA LEU A 320 4.51 12.77 24.71
C LEU A 320 3.97 14.20 24.91
N GLY A 321 2.65 14.36 25.06
CA GLY A 321 1.99 15.67 25.22
C GLY A 321 1.38 15.93 26.60
N LYS A 322 1.33 14.97 27.50
CA LYS A 322 0.69 15.17 28.80
C LYS A 322 1.55 16.01 29.74
N ASP A 323 2.84 15.71 29.84
CA ASP A 323 3.72 16.40 30.79
C ASP A 323 3.93 17.89 30.48
N GLN A 324 4.02 18.31 29.22
CA GLN A 324 4.21 19.71 28.89
C GLN A 324 2.96 20.58 29.04
N ARG A 325 1.77 20.04 28.74
CA ARG A 325 0.51 20.79 28.90
C ARG A 325 0.08 20.92 30.35
N ASP A 326 0.31 19.91 31.14
CA ASP A 326 0.01 19.94 32.58
C ASP A 326 1.00 20.84 33.33
N ILE A 327 2.27 20.88 32.93
CA ILE A 327 3.27 21.83 33.43
C ILE A 327 2.93 23.27 33.04
N ILE A 328 2.50 23.52 31.79
CA ILE A 328 2.11 24.87 31.33
C ILE A 328 0.80 25.30 32.01
N ARG A 329 -0.15 24.40 32.21
CA ARG A 329 -1.41 24.69 32.90
C ARG A 329 -1.19 24.93 34.39
N ALA A 330 -0.38 24.13 35.06
CA ALA A 330 0.03 24.32 36.44
C ALA A 330 0.82 25.62 36.66
N ALA A 331 1.70 25.99 35.71
CA ALA A 331 2.43 27.24 35.73
C ALA A 331 1.51 28.45 35.50
N LYS A 332 0.49 28.35 34.66
CA LYS A 332 -0.52 29.41 34.46
C LYS A 332 -1.41 29.59 35.68
N ASP A 333 -1.87 28.49 36.27
CA ASP A 333 -2.73 28.50 37.47
C ASP A 333 -1.96 29.06 38.71
N ALA A 334 -0.67 28.72 38.83
CA ALA A 334 0.20 29.28 39.86
C ALA A 334 0.51 30.79 39.67
N SER A 335 0.56 31.25 38.42
CA SER A 335 0.73 32.70 38.10
C SER A 335 -0.53 33.51 38.36
N THR A 336 -1.71 32.90 38.22
CA THR A 336 -2.99 33.58 38.49
C THR A 336 -3.27 33.66 39.99
N ALA A 337 -2.86 32.65 40.75
CA ALA A 337 -3.00 32.64 42.21
C ALA A 337 -2.08 33.61 42.95
N LYS A 338 -1.04 34.15 42.31
CA LYS A 338 -0.13 35.17 42.88
C LYS A 338 -0.57 36.61 42.61
N LYS A 339 -1.69 36.81 41.88
CA LYS A 339 -2.25 38.14 41.56
C LYS A 339 -3.59 38.44 42.23
N LEU A 340 -4.04 37.59 43.10
CA LEU A 340 -5.13 37.79 44.05
C LEU A 340 -4.56 37.84 45.48
#